data_068675c425e275c90342f2d5c8d28c3a
#
_entry.id   068675c425e275c90342f2d5c8d28c3a
#
_cell.length_a   1.000
_cell.length_b   1.000
_cell.length_c   1.000
_cell.angle_alpha   90.00
_cell.angle_beta   90.00
_cell.angle_gamma   90.00
#
_symmetry.space_group_name_H-M   'P 1'
#
loop_
_entity.id
_entity.type
_entity.pdbx_description
1 polymer ?
#
loop_
_entity_poly.entity_id
_entity_poly.type
_entity_poly.pdbx_seq_one_letter_code
_entity_poly.pdbx_strand_id
1 'polypeptide(L)'
;MWAALVSALAFVGPKAANAAAPCTLNQTNPSVTVCTPTPNALVQSLVHVVAGSTDSNQVTAMQVYVDNKLTYQANASTVDTFVGLAAGYHLITVQGWDSTGATFKSNVNVAMQPPCALSPTNRTVTICSLVAGSVVSQPFHVVAAATDSNPVKSMTLLIDGVSKGSNANAASLDFYVSSSTLGTHSVAVQAQDSVGGVFQQKFNIKVTGAAQGLSKLRHIIFFVQENRSFDNYFGRLGPYKASLGLVNDVDGLNLNATPPKNTQGQPVPPFHYQTVCTENLSPSWNEAHVDVNAGNMDGYMLTTTSVPSTIDPTGTRAMGYYDQRDLPYYYELAARFATSDRFFSPVLTNTVPNRLYLFTATSFGNIVPPPSSFEGITQPTIFDHLDQAGVSWRYYYQDSASSAFIQQFSTYKRDAAKVVPIANWSTDVQNHTTLPSVIFIERAGTSGRDEHPLNNIQLGAADGASIINTLIASPSWKDSAFILTYDEGGALYDHVRPAREIKPDLIPPKLLSGDKPGDFNQSGFRVPMIVISPWVRPSFVSHTARDYTSILRLIEDTFNVPPLTLRDANADNMMEFFNFSGAPPLLTPPTLPPQPTNGVCNNSLEKAPGF
;
A
#
# COMPACT_ATOMS: atom_id res chain seq x y z
N MET A 1 -2.30 -47.22 59.58
CA MET A 1 -1.36 -46.28 58.96
C MET A 1 -1.44 -46.50 57.48
N TRP A 2 -2.11 -45.58 56.75
CA TRP A 2 -2.36 -45.67 55.32
C TRP A 2 -1.34 -44.77 54.63
N ALA A 3 -0.53 -45.34 53.77
CA ALA A 3 0.35 -44.59 52.86
C ALA A 3 -0.39 -44.36 51.55
N ALA A 4 -0.63 -43.11 51.22
CA ALA A 4 -1.23 -42.73 49.95
C ALA A 4 -0.17 -42.75 48.83
N LEU A 5 -0.37 -43.60 47.82
CA LEU A 5 0.35 -43.57 46.56
C LEU A 5 -0.22 -42.42 45.73
N VAL A 6 0.61 -41.42 45.44
CA VAL A 6 0.34 -40.41 44.42
C VAL A 6 0.88 -40.94 43.11
N SER A 7 -0.02 -41.38 42.23
CA SER A 7 0.31 -41.72 40.83
C SER A 7 0.53 -40.46 40.02
N ALA A 8 1.76 -40.22 39.58
CA ALA A 8 2.06 -39.19 38.60
C ALA A 8 1.57 -39.67 37.24
N LEU A 9 0.49 -39.07 36.73
CA LEU A 9 0.11 -39.21 35.33
C LEU A 9 1.07 -38.38 34.49
N ALA A 10 1.92 -39.06 33.76
CA ALA A 10 2.71 -38.45 32.69
C ALA A 10 1.77 -38.07 31.55
N PHE A 11 1.59 -36.79 31.30
CA PHE A 11 0.95 -36.28 30.11
C PHE A 11 1.88 -36.55 28.90
N VAL A 12 1.56 -37.55 28.12
CA VAL A 12 2.14 -37.72 26.78
C VAL A 12 1.40 -36.75 25.85
N GLY A 13 2.01 -35.61 25.57
CA GLY A 13 1.51 -34.69 24.57
C GLY A 13 1.52 -35.34 23.17
N PRO A 14 0.57 -35.02 22.30
CA PRO A 14 0.52 -35.57 20.96
C PRO A 14 1.76 -35.17 20.17
N LYS A 15 2.43 -36.16 19.57
CA LYS A 15 3.51 -35.93 18.60
C LYS A 15 2.98 -35.09 17.44
N ALA A 16 3.56 -33.90 17.24
CA ALA A 16 3.32 -33.06 16.10
C ALA A 16 3.70 -33.81 14.81
N ALA A 17 2.73 -34.00 13.94
CA ALA A 17 2.96 -34.43 12.56
C ALA A 17 2.81 -33.20 11.67
N ASN A 18 3.90 -32.50 11.48
CA ASN A 18 4.35 -31.85 10.25
C ASN A 18 5.74 -31.28 10.58
N ALA A 19 6.76 -31.90 9.99
CA ALA A 19 8.13 -31.43 10.16
C ALA A 19 8.22 -30.04 9.52
N ALA A 20 8.24 -28.99 10.36
CA ALA A 20 8.84 -27.74 9.99
C ALA A 20 10.23 -28.01 9.43
N ALA A 21 10.65 -27.26 8.41
CA ALA A 21 12.02 -27.34 7.90
C ALA A 21 12.99 -27.37 9.07
N PRO A 22 14.04 -28.22 9.04
CA PRO A 22 14.91 -28.42 10.20
C PRO A 22 15.47 -27.06 10.64
N CYS A 23 15.14 -26.67 11.86
CA CYS A 23 15.63 -25.43 12.46
C CYS A 23 17.14 -25.55 12.69
N THR A 24 17.91 -24.88 11.85
CA THR A 24 19.36 -24.81 12.03
C THR A 24 19.67 -23.75 13.08
N LEU A 25 20.11 -24.18 14.26
CA LEU A 25 20.47 -23.27 15.34
C LEU A 25 21.71 -22.44 14.97
N ASN A 26 21.68 -21.17 15.37
CA ASN A 26 22.84 -20.29 15.27
C ASN A 26 24.00 -20.87 16.08
N GLN A 27 25.21 -20.87 15.50
CA GLN A 27 26.41 -21.37 16.17
C GLN A 27 27.07 -20.35 17.12
N THR A 28 26.57 -19.12 17.15
CA THR A 28 27.02 -18.10 18.14
C THR A 28 26.66 -18.54 19.54
N ASN A 29 27.61 -18.45 20.45
CA ASN A 29 27.50 -18.90 21.84
C ASN A 29 27.69 -17.72 22.79
N PRO A 30 26.72 -17.39 23.70
CA PRO A 30 25.37 -17.94 23.76
C PRO A 30 24.41 -17.31 22.73
N SER A 31 23.39 -18.05 22.29
CA SER A 31 22.37 -17.52 21.39
C SER A 31 21.02 -18.23 21.51
N VAL A 32 19.95 -17.55 21.11
CA VAL A 32 18.63 -18.14 20.84
C VAL A 32 18.33 -17.99 19.36
N THR A 33 17.89 -19.07 18.73
CA THR A 33 17.35 -19.07 17.36
C THR A 33 15.86 -19.32 17.42
N VAL A 34 15.07 -18.37 16.93
CA VAL A 34 13.62 -18.55 16.73
C VAL A 34 13.41 -19.05 15.30
N CYS A 35 12.86 -20.24 15.16
CA CYS A 35 12.65 -20.93 13.91
C CYS A 35 11.28 -20.61 13.29
N THR A 36 10.29 -20.44 14.16
CA THR A 36 8.97 -19.97 13.83
C THR A 36 8.41 -19.17 15.02
N PRO A 37 7.67 -18.09 14.78
CA PRO A 37 7.43 -17.47 13.49
C PRO A 37 8.70 -16.82 12.92
N THR A 38 8.76 -16.66 11.59
CA THR A 38 9.83 -15.87 10.97
C THR A 38 9.64 -14.38 11.27
N PRO A 39 10.72 -13.60 11.30
CA PRO A 39 10.61 -12.15 11.50
C PRO A 39 9.65 -11.51 10.50
N ASN A 40 8.77 -10.65 11.02
CA ASN A 40 7.72 -9.92 10.28
C ASN A 40 6.66 -10.82 9.63
N ALA A 41 6.53 -12.06 10.08
CA ALA A 41 5.46 -12.93 9.60
C ALA A 41 4.08 -12.38 9.94
N LEU A 42 3.17 -12.51 8.99
CA LEU A 42 1.75 -12.42 9.25
C LEU A 42 1.32 -13.72 9.93
N VAL A 43 0.84 -13.62 11.15
CA VAL A 43 0.48 -14.78 11.97
C VAL A 43 -0.99 -14.76 12.36
N GLN A 44 -1.51 -15.92 12.66
CA GLN A 44 -2.86 -16.09 13.19
C GLN A 44 -2.81 -16.23 14.71
N SER A 45 -3.90 -15.98 15.43
CA SER A 45 -3.99 -16.20 16.87
C SER A 45 -3.79 -17.69 17.18
N LEU A 46 -3.01 -17.96 18.21
CA LEU A 46 -2.23 -19.16 18.51
C LEU A 46 -1.04 -19.29 17.55
N VAL A 47 -0.10 -18.39 17.74
CA VAL A 47 1.17 -18.43 17.02
C VAL A 47 2.00 -19.60 17.50
N HIS A 48 2.41 -20.46 16.58
CA HIS A 48 3.36 -21.53 16.86
C HIS A 48 4.75 -20.93 17.04
N VAL A 49 5.33 -21.07 18.22
CA VAL A 49 6.68 -20.61 18.56
C VAL A 49 7.58 -21.83 18.71
N VAL A 50 8.51 -21.98 17.80
CA VAL A 50 9.58 -22.98 17.85
C VAL A 50 10.91 -22.26 17.95
N ALA A 51 11.69 -22.57 18.98
CA ALA A 51 13.00 -21.97 19.18
C ALA A 51 13.95 -22.95 19.86
N GLY A 52 15.24 -22.74 19.62
CA GLY A 52 16.31 -23.48 20.29
C GLY A 52 17.42 -22.54 20.72
N SER A 53 18.23 -23.00 21.66
CA SER A 53 19.37 -22.26 22.19
C SER A 53 20.69 -22.98 21.94
N THR A 54 21.74 -22.20 21.76
CA THR A 54 23.13 -22.65 21.71
C THR A 54 23.88 -21.97 22.84
N ASP A 55 24.41 -22.78 23.78
CA ASP A 55 25.26 -22.30 24.86
C ASP A 55 26.26 -23.38 25.28
N SER A 56 27.47 -22.97 25.68
CA SER A 56 28.50 -23.85 26.28
C SER A 56 28.14 -24.30 27.68
N ASN A 57 27.31 -23.53 28.40
CA ASN A 57 26.74 -23.89 29.69
C ASN A 57 25.38 -24.58 29.46
N GLN A 58 25.01 -25.43 30.43
CA GLN A 58 23.70 -26.07 30.34
C GLN A 58 22.58 -25.04 30.41
N VAL A 59 21.73 -24.99 29.36
CA VAL A 59 20.51 -24.17 29.38
C VAL A 59 19.47 -24.81 30.28
N THR A 60 19.04 -24.08 31.31
CA THR A 60 18.14 -24.57 32.37
C THR A 60 16.69 -24.23 32.11
N ALA A 61 16.42 -23.13 31.37
CA ALA A 61 15.06 -22.73 31.00
C ALA A 61 15.05 -21.88 29.74
N MET A 62 13.94 -21.96 29.00
CA MET A 62 13.57 -21.01 27.97
C MET A 62 12.18 -20.42 28.24
N GLN A 63 12.04 -19.12 28.03
CA GLN A 63 10.83 -18.36 28.29
C GLN A 63 10.39 -17.64 27.01
N VAL A 64 9.08 -17.59 26.79
CA VAL A 64 8.47 -16.82 25.69
C VAL A 64 7.68 -15.66 26.29
N TYR A 65 8.00 -14.47 25.84
CA TYR A 65 7.29 -13.25 26.19
C TYR A 65 6.56 -12.72 24.94
N VAL A 66 5.35 -12.22 25.14
CA VAL A 66 4.60 -11.45 24.18
C VAL A 66 4.46 -10.05 24.74
N ASP A 67 4.96 -9.04 24.01
CA ASP A 67 4.93 -7.63 24.42
C ASP A 67 5.48 -7.42 25.82
N ASN A 68 6.61 -8.07 26.12
CA ASN A 68 7.27 -8.09 27.42
C ASN A 68 6.49 -8.80 28.55
N LYS A 69 5.38 -9.45 28.26
CA LYS A 69 4.64 -10.26 29.23
C LYS A 69 4.99 -11.72 29.05
N LEU A 70 5.44 -12.39 30.15
CA LEU A 70 5.71 -13.82 30.13
C LEU A 70 4.43 -14.60 29.80
N THR A 71 4.47 -15.42 28.75
CA THR A 71 3.35 -16.24 28.28
C THR A 71 3.61 -17.74 28.37
N TYR A 72 4.88 -18.15 28.30
CA TYR A 72 5.25 -19.57 28.39
C TYR A 72 6.66 -19.73 28.92
N GLN A 73 6.90 -20.87 29.61
CA GLN A 73 8.20 -21.29 30.09
C GLN A 73 8.36 -22.80 29.97
N ALA A 74 9.54 -23.22 29.51
CA ALA A 74 10.01 -24.61 29.50
C ALA A 74 11.34 -24.72 30.26
N ASN A 75 11.49 -25.75 31.06
CA ASN A 75 12.79 -26.11 31.68
C ASN A 75 13.58 -27.00 30.71
N ALA A 76 13.92 -26.43 29.56
CA ALA A 76 14.57 -27.12 28.45
C ALA A 76 15.38 -26.10 27.62
N SER A 77 16.27 -26.62 26.77
CA SER A 77 17.04 -25.82 25.79
C SER A 77 16.27 -25.54 24.50
N THR A 78 15.02 -25.98 24.40
CA THR A 78 14.13 -25.78 23.25
C THR A 78 12.74 -25.40 23.68
N VAL A 79 12.04 -24.66 22.82
CA VAL A 79 10.63 -24.32 22.95
C VAL A 79 9.89 -24.81 21.72
N ASP A 80 8.75 -25.45 21.95
CA ASP A 80 7.75 -25.77 20.94
C ASP A 80 6.38 -25.55 21.60
N THR A 81 5.77 -24.42 21.33
CA THR A 81 4.54 -23.99 22.01
C THR A 81 3.69 -23.09 21.14
N PHE A 82 2.44 -22.90 21.56
CA PHE A 82 1.54 -21.93 20.94
C PHE A 82 1.24 -20.80 21.92
N VAL A 83 1.33 -19.55 21.45
CA VAL A 83 1.00 -18.35 22.23
C VAL A 83 -0.17 -17.61 21.61
N GLY A 84 -1.13 -17.20 22.43
CA GLY A 84 -2.26 -16.38 21.98
C GLY A 84 -1.82 -14.93 21.79
N LEU A 85 -2.16 -14.35 20.63
CA LEU A 85 -1.99 -12.92 20.35
C LEU A 85 -3.36 -12.25 20.24
N ALA A 86 -3.45 -11.00 20.72
CA ALA A 86 -4.52 -10.10 20.33
C ALA A 86 -4.29 -9.65 18.87
N ALA A 87 -5.24 -8.91 18.31
CA ALA A 87 -5.03 -8.30 16.99
C ALA A 87 -4.02 -7.16 17.08
N GLY A 88 -3.17 -7.03 16.08
CA GLY A 88 -2.16 -5.98 16.00
C GLY A 88 -0.74 -6.49 15.86
N TYR A 89 0.20 -5.61 16.13
CA TYR A 89 1.63 -5.90 16.09
C TYR A 89 2.11 -6.36 17.45
N HIS A 90 2.91 -7.42 17.48
CA HIS A 90 3.42 -8.01 18.69
C HIS A 90 4.92 -8.28 18.59
N LEU A 91 5.62 -8.08 19.70
CA LEU A 91 6.99 -8.51 19.88
C LEU A 91 7.00 -9.84 20.64
N ILE A 92 7.43 -10.91 19.97
CA ILE A 92 7.72 -12.19 20.62
C ILE A 92 9.20 -12.18 20.99
N THR A 93 9.50 -12.28 22.27
CA THR A 93 10.87 -12.44 22.78
C THR A 93 11.03 -13.86 23.32
N VAL A 94 12.01 -14.60 22.81
CA VAL A 94 12.40 -15.88 23.40
C VAL A 94 13.73 -15.69 24.14
N GLN A 95 13.75 -16.00 25.42
CA GLN A 95 14.88 -15.82 26.32
C GLN A 95 15.33 -17.16 26.89
N GLY A 96 16.63 -17.46 26.79
CA GLY A 96 17.27 -18.59 27.46
C GLY A 96 17.94 -18.18 28.75
N TRP A 97 18.00 -19.11 29.69
CA TRP A 97 18.71 -19.05 30.98
C TRP A 97 19.66 -20.22 31.08
N ASP A 98 20.93 -19.98 31.38
CA ASP A 98 21.90 -21.04 31.61
C ASP A 98 22.06 -21.40 33.09
N SER A 99 22.89 -22.40 33.38
CA SER A 99 23.19 -22.87 34.72
C SER A 99 23.99 -21.89 35.58
N THR A 100 24.54 -20.84 34.97
CA THR A 100 25.26 -19.77 35.70
C THR A 100 24.34 -18.60 36.05
N GLY A 101 23.08 -18.59 35.52
CA GLY A 101 22.12 -17.53 35.68
C GLY A 101 22.25 -16.44 34.61
N ALA A 102 23.10 -16.61 33.61
CA ALA A 102 23.19 -15.70 32.49
C ALA A 102 21.96 -15.84 31.58
N THR A 103 21.58 -14.74 30.89
CA THR A 103 20.43 -14.68 30.00
C THR A 103 20.81 -14.20 28.60
N PHE A 104 20.18 -14.77 27.62
CA PHE A 104 20.36 -14.39 26.21
C PHE A 104 19.01 -14.54 25.50
N LYS A 105 18.76 -13.71 24.48
CA LYS A 105 17.43 -13.61 23.86
C LYS A 105 17.47 -13.33 22.38
N SER A 106 16.37 -13.68 21.73
CA SER A 106 16.06 -13.32 20.34
C SER A 106 14.66 -12.73 20.27
N ASN A 107 14.51 -11.70 19.45
CA ASN A 107 13.26 -10.98 19.27
C ASN A 107 12.71 -11.22 17.85
N VAL A 108 11.41 -11.46 17.76
CA VAL A 108 10.70 -11.61 16.48
C VAL A 108 9.45 -10.73 16.52
N ASN A 109 9.37 -9.77 15.62
CA ASN A 109 8.14 -9.03 15.40
C ASN A 109 7.19 -9.88 14.55
N VAL A 110 5.91 -9.86 14.88
CA VAL A 110 4.84 -10.51 14.11
C VAL A 110 3.63 -9.59 14.04
N ALA A 111 2.84 -9.71 12.96
CA ALA A 111 1.53 -9.06 12.86
C ALA A 111 0.44 -10.10 12.97
N MET A 112 -0.53 -9.86 13.84
CA MET A 112 -1.80 -10.54 13.80
C MET A 112 -2.82 -9.70 13.03
N GLN A 113 -3.50 -10.29 12.06
CA GLN A 113 -4.49 -9.59 11.22
C GLN A 113 -5.57 -8.85 12.03
N PRO A 114 -6.19 -7.78 11.46
CA PRO A 114 -6.99 -6.80 12.22
C PRO A 114 -8.15 -7.40 13.01
N PRO A 115 -8.66 -6.65 13.99
CA PRO A 115 -9.22 -7.16 15.23
C PRO A 115 -10.45 -7.99 15.00
N CYS A 116 -10.30 -9.27 15.22
CA CYS A 116 -11.41 -10.09 15.61
C CYS A 116 -11.45 -10.14 17.13
N ALA A 117 -12.32 -9.37 17.72
CA ALA A 117 -12.66 -9.59 19.11
C ALA A 117 -13.30 -10.98 19.19
N LEU A 118 -12.52 -11.99 19.58
CA LEU A 118 -13.01 -13.34 19.73
C LEU A 118 -14.10 -13.36 20.80
N SER A 119 -15.17 -14.09 20.55
CA SER A 119 -16.14 -14.38 21.59
C SER A 119 -15.44 -15.07 22.78
N PRO A 120 -15.60 -14.61 24.01
CA PRO A 120 -15.07 -15.28 25.19
C PRO A 120 -15.81 -16.59 25.52
N THR A 121 -16.90 -16.88 24.81
CA THR A 121 -17.74 -18.07 25.04
C THR A 121 -17.01 -19.31 24.53
N ASN A 122 -16.93 -20.33 25.37
CA ASN A 122 -16.38 -21.63 25.00
C ASN A 122 -17.14 -22.27 23.82
N ARG A 123 -16.42 -22.97 22.95
CA ARG A 123 -16.95 -23.61 21.74
C ARG A 123 -17.64 -22.62 20.79
N THR A 124 -16.97 -21.52 20.52
CA THR A 124 -17.46 -20.49 19.60
C THR A 124 -16.47 -20.28 18.46
N VAL A 125 -16.99 -20.18 17.22
CA VAL A 125 -16.26 -19.65 16.08
C VAL A 125 -16.64 -18.19 15.90
N THR A 126 -15.64 -17.32 15.67
CA THR A 126 -15.85 -15.92 15.31
C THR A 126 -15.30 -15.70 13.91
N ILE A 127 -16.16 -15.32 12.95
CA ILE A 127 -15.74 -14.88 11.61
C ILE A 127 -15.48 -13.39 11.67
N CYS A 128 -14.26 -12.97 11.29
CA CYS A 128 -13.70 -11.65 11.54
C CYS A 128 -13.83 -10.68 10.35
N SER A 129 -13.73 -11.21 9.14
CA SER A 129 -13.63 -10.40 7.92
C SER A 129 -14.96 -10.16 7.23
N LEU A 130 -16.01 -10.86 7.63
CA LEU A 130 -17.33 -10.79 7.01
C LEU A 130 -18.42 -10.55 8.06
N VAL A 131 -19.44 -9.81 7.66
CA VAL A 131 -20.65 -9.58 8.47
C VAL A 131 -21.85 -10.23 7.80
N ALA A 132 -22.80 -10.73 8.59
CA ALA A 132 -24.03 -11.29 8.09
C ALA A 132 -24.76 -10.29 7.18
N GLY A 133 -25.15 -10.74 5.98
CA GLY A 133 -25.84 -9.92 4.98
C GLY A 133 -24.93 -9.00 4.17
N SER A 134 -23.61 -9.01 4.38
CA SER A 134 -22.70 -8.19 3.58
C SER A 134 -22.75 -8.56 2.09
N VAL A 135 -22.54 -7.57 1.24
CA VAL A 135 -22.34 -7.73 -0.21
C VAL A 135 -20.85 -7.76 -0.45
N VAL A 136 -20.34 -8.82 -1.06
CA VAL A 136 -18.91 -9.02 -1.32
C VAL A 136 -18.69 -9.32 -2.80
N SER A 137 -17.56 -8.84 -3.32
CA SER A 137 -17.04 -9.25 -4.64
C SER A 137 -16.19 -10.52 -4.50
N GLN A 138 -15.94 -11.20 -5.62
CA GLN A 138 -15.03 -12.34 -5.65
C GLN A 138 -13.65 -11.93 -6.15
N PRO A 139 -12.56 -12.53 -5.59
CA PRO A 139 -12.54 -13.40 -4.42
C PRO A 139 -12.85 -12.62 -3.15
N PHE A 140 -13.49 -13.24 -2.16
CA PHE A 140 -13.70 -12.61 -0.86
C PHE A 140 -12.87 -13.31 0.23
N HIS A 141 -12.43 -12.50 1.18
CA HIS A 141 -11.54 -12.93 2.25
C HIS A 141 -12.33 -13.43 3.44
N VAL A 142 -12.00 -14.61 3.93
CA VAL A 142 -12.60 -15.19 5.13
C VAL A 142 -11.53 -15.45 6.16
N VAL A 143 -11.54 -14.64 7.22
CA VAL A 143 -10.73 -14.82 8.42
C VAL A 143 -11.64 -15.22 9.56
N ALA A 144 -11.27 -16.26 10.28
CA ALA A 144 -12.02 -16.72 11.44
C ALA A 144 -11.11 -17.35 12.48
N ALA A 145 -11.55 -17.32 13.74
CA ALA A 145 -10.88 -18.03 14.81
C ALA A 145 -11.90 -18.67 15.77
N ALA A 146 -11.46 -19.70 16.48
CA ALA A 146 -12.25 -20.46 17.42
C ALA A 146 -11.78 -20.25 18.85
N THR A 147 -12.73 -20.12 19.78
CA THR A 147 -12.51 -20.14 21.24
C THR A 147 -13.02 -21.46 21.79
N ASP A 148 -12.13 -22.26 22.36
CA ASP A 148 -12.48 -23.50 23.06
C ASP A 148 -11.52 -23.74 24.24
N SER A 149 -12.03 -24.37 25.29
CA SER A 149 -11.25 -24.86 26.42
C SER A 149 -10.40 -26.09 26.07
N ASN A 150 -10.78 -26.83 25.03
CA ASN A 150 -10.00 -27.93 24.48
C ASN A 150 -9.21 -27.45 23.25
N PRO A 151 -8.03 -27.99 22.97
CA PRO A 151 -7.27 -27.67 21.77
C PRO A 151 -8.10 -27.89 20.50
N VAL A 152 -8.16 -26.90 19.63
CA VAL A 152 -8.83 -27.00 18.32
C VAL A 152 -7.98 -27.85 17.38
N LYS A 153 -8.57 -28.91 16.84
CA LYS A 153 -7.91 -29.86 15.95
C LYS A 153 -7.99 -29.46 14.49
N SER A 154 -9.05 -28.79 14.10
CA SER A 154 -9.18 -28.29 12.72
C SER A 154 -10.20 -27.17 12.62
N MET A 155 -10.00 -26.30 11.63
CA MET A 155 -11.02 -25.34 11.21
C MET A 155 -11.26 -25.50 9.70
N THR A 156 -12.53 -25.53 9.28
CA THR A 156 -12.94 -25.75 7.89
C THR A 156 -13.87 -24.62 7.44
N LEU A 157 -13.56 -24.02 6.30
CA LEU A 157 -14.43 -23.08 5.61
C LEU A 157 -15.35 -23.82 4.65
N LEU A 158 -16.66 -23.57 4.76
CA LEU A 158 -17.68 -24.09 3.86
C LEU A 158 -18.44 -22.94 3.19
N ILE A 159 -18.65 -23.05 1.89
CA ILE A 159 -19.58 -22.20 1.13
C ILE A 159 -20.69 -23.11 0.62
N ASP A 160 -21.94 -22.79 0.99
CA ASP A 160 -23.11 -23.61 0.69
C ASP A 160 -22.96 -25.08 1.11
N GLY A 161 -22.25 -25.31 2.22
CA GLY A 161 -21.99 -26.66 2.74
C GLY A 161 -20.82 -27.37 2.05
N VAL A 162 -20.20 -26.79 1.03
CA VAL A 162 -19.05 -27.37 0.32
C VAL A 162 -17.76 -26.81 0.91
N SER A 163 -16.84 -27.70 1.32
CA SER A 163 -15.53 -27.28 1.84
C SER A 163 -14.71 -26.54 0.78
N LYS A 164 -14.17 -25.39 1.16
CA LYS A 164 -13.29 -24.56 0.34
C LYS A 164 -11.85 -24.54 0.85
N GLY A 165 -11.63 -24.98 2.07
CA GLY A 165 -10.32 -25.10 2.68
C GLY A 165 -10.42 -25.52 4.13
N SER A 166 -9.34 -26.10 4.65
CA SER A 166 -9.26 -26.54 6.04
C SER A 166 -7.85 -26.38 6.57
N ASN A 167 -7.72 -25.83 7.78
CA ASN A 167 -6.48 -25.79 8.54
C ASN A 167 -6.51 -26.90 9.60
N ALA A 168 -5.55 -27.80 9.55
CA ALA A 168 -5.36 -28.83 10.58
C ALA A 168 -4.50 -28.30 11.72
N ASN A 169 -4.83 -28.70 12.95
CA ASN A 169 -4.14 -28.31 14.19
C ASN A 169 -4.02 -26.80 14.40
N ALA A 170 -5.05 -26.05 13.96
CA ALA A 170 -5.12 -24.61 14.10
C ALA A 170 -6.49 -24.16 14.60
N ALA A 171 -6.49 -23.18 15.50
CA ALA A 171 -7.70 -22.53 16.01
C ALA A 171 -8.11 -21.30 15.19
N SER A 172 -7.54 -21.14 13.99
CA SER A 172 -7.85 -20.05 13.08
C SER A 172 -7.74 -20.50 11.62
N LEU A 173 -8.38 -19.76 10.73
CA LEU A 173 -8.25 -19.91 9.28
C LEU A 173 -8.23 -18.54 8.59
N ASP A 174 -7.60 -18.53 7.45
CA ASP A 174 -7.45 -17.36 6.59
C ASP A 174 -7.44 -17.84 5.14
N PHE A 175 -8.52 -17.57 4.40
CA PHE A 175 -8.68 -18.02 3.01
C PHE A 175 -9.30 -16.95 2.13
N TYR A 176 -8.72 -16.77 0.95
CA TYR A 176 -9.41 -16.13 -0.17
C TYR A 176 -10.18 -17.16 -0.95
N VAL A 177 -11.48 -16.95 -1.14
CA VAL A 177 -12.35 -17.91 -1.80
C VAL A 177 -13.26 -17.26 -2.82
N SER A 178 -13.56 -18.01 -3.87
CA SER A 178 -14.56 -17.64 -4.86
C SER A 178 -15.74 -18.62 -4.80
N SER A 179 -16.95 -18.10 -4.97
CA SER A 179 -18.14 -18.92 -5.20
C SER A 179 -18.23 -19.27 -6.68
N SER A 180 -18.77 -20.44 -7.00
CA SER A 180 -19.03 -20.85 -8.40
C SER A 180 -20.17 -20.08 -9.06
N THR A 181 -21.03 -19.43 -8.25
CA THR A 181 -22.21 -18.69 -8.71
C THR A 181 -22.33 -17.36 -7.98
N LEU A 182 -23.07 -16.43 -8.60
CA LEU A 182 -23.43 -15.16 -8.00
C LEU A 182 -24.76 -15.29 -7.23
N GLY A 183 -24.95 -14.46 -6.21
CA GLY A 183 -26.17 -14.46 -5.44
C GLY A 183 -25.94 -14.63 -3.95
N THR A 184 -26.97 -15.08 -3.25
CA THR A 184 -26.87 -15.32 -1.80
C THR A 184 -26.23 -16.68 -1.52
N HIS A 185 -25.14 -16.66 -0.77
CA HIS A 185 -24.40 -17.84 -0.36
C HIS A 185 -24.31 -17.92 1.16
N SER A 186 -24.33 -19.15 1.66
CA SER A 186 -24.09 -19.45 3.05
C SER A 186 -22.60 -19.63 3.29
N VAL A 187 -22.00 -18.79 4.13
CA VAL A 187 -20.63 -18.97 4.65
C VAL A 187 -20.73 -19.61 6.02
N ALA A 188 -20.06 -20.73 6.21
CA ALA A 188 -19.90 -21.36 7.51
C ALA A 188 -18.43 -21.64 7.78
N VAL A 189 -17.99 -21.34 8.98
CA VAL A 189 -16.69 -21.79 9.49
C VAL A 189 -16.96 -22.76 10.64
N GLN A 190 -16.46 -23.96 10.49
CA GLN A 190 -16.63 -25.06 11.44
C GLN A 190 -15.29 -25.35 12.11
N ALA A 191 -15.29 -25.47 13.43
CA ALA A 191 -14.16 -25.95 14.21
C ALA A 191 -14.45 -27.31 14.81
N GLN A 192 -13.41 -28.15 14.92
CA GLN A 192 -13.43 -29.41 15.64
C GLN A 192 -12.35 -29.42 16.71
N ASP A 193 -12.73 -29.72 17.95
CA ASP A 193 -11.78 -29.83 19.06
C ASP A 193 -11.11 -31.21 19.17
N SER A 194 -10.17 -31.34 20.09
CA SER A 194 -9.39 -32.57 20.29
C SER A 194 -10.20 -33.72 20.93
N VAL A 195 -11.35 -33.42 21.50
CA VAL A 195 -12.25 -34.42 22.09
C VAL A 195 -13.44 -34.77 21.20
N GLY A 196 -13.44 -34.29 19.95
CA GLY A 196 -14.45 -34.62 18.94
C GLY A 196 -15.66 -33.66 18.92
N GLY A 197 -15.65 -32.58 19.73
CA GLY A 197 -16.68 -31.55 19.69
C GLY A 197 -16.61 -30.75 18.38
N VAL A 198 -17.78 -30.51 17.77
CA VAL A 198 -17.90 -29.72 16.53
C VAL A 198 -18.80 -28.52 16.79
N PHE A 199 -18.34 -27.34 16.41
CA PHE A 199 -19.08 -26.08 16.55
C PHE A 199 -18.78 -25.17 15.38
N GLN A 200 -19.70 -24.24 15.06
CA GLN A 200 -19.57 -23.39 13.88
C GLN A 200 -20.25 -22.04 14.06
N GLN A 201 -19.77 -21.06 13.28
CA GLN A 201 -20.53 -19.85 12.96
C GLN A 201 -20.97 -19.91 11.50
N LYS A 202 -22.22 -19.53 11.23
CA LYS A 202 -22.81 -19.54 9.90
C LYS A 202 -23.70 -18.33 9.70
N PHE A 203 -23.59 -17.69 8.52
CA PHE A 203 -24.49 -16.64 8.06
C PHE A 203 -24.47 -16.55 6.54
N ASN A 204 -25.39 -15.76 5.98
CA ASN A 204 -25.46 -15.54 4.55
C ASN A 204 -24.75 -14.23 4.18
N ILE A 205 -24.12 -14.25 3.02
CA ILE A 205 -23.58 -13.08 2.31
C ILE A 205 -24.18 -13.04 0.91
N LYS A 206 -24.16 -11.88 0.27
CA LYS A 206 -24.50 -11.76 -1.15
C LYS A 206 -23.20 -11.64 -1.94
N VAL A 207 -22.83 -12.70 -2.66
CA VAL A 207 -21.70 -12.69 -3.57
C VAL A 207 -22.14 -12.02 -4.87
N THR A 208 -21.48 -10.94 -5.20
CA THR A 208 -21.53 -10.32 -6.52
C THR A 208 -20.33 -10.83 -7.31
N GLY A 209 -20.42 -10.84 -8.65
CA GLY A 209 -19.26 -11.13 -9.49
C GLY A 209 -18.09 -10.23 -9.07
N ALA A 210 -16.85 -10.54 -9.48
CA ALA A 210 -15.73 -9.63 -9.38
C ALA A 210 -16.28 -8.23 -9.64
N ALA A 211 -16.16 -7.30 -8.69
CA ALA A 211 -16.99 -6.08 -8.48
C ALA A 211 -17.75 -5.69 -9.75
N GLN A 212 -19.08 -5.84 -9.74
CA GLN A 212 -19.88 -6.01 -10.98
C GLN A 212 -19.43 -5.02 -12.05
N GLY A 213 -18.68 -5.51 -13.05
CA GLY A 213 -18.19 -4.68 -14.14
C GLY A 213 -16.67 -4.59 -14.28
N LEU A 214 -15.84 -4.95 -13.28
CA LEU A 214 -14.38 -4.93 -13.44
C LEU A 214 -13.91 -5.80 -14.62
N SER A 215 -14.62 -6.88 -14.93
CA SER A 215 -14.39 -7.69 -16.15
C SER A 215 -14.51 -6.91 -17.47
N LYS A 216 -15.08 -5.69 -17.44
CA LYS A 216 -15.12 -4.78 -18.58
C LYS A 216 -13.80 -4.01 -18.75
N LEU A 217 -12.93 -4.01 -17.72
CA LEU A 217 -11.59 -3.47 -17.79
C LEU A 217 -10.62 -4.60 -18.14
N ARG A 218 -10.14 -4.59 -19.37
CA ARG A 218 -9.13 -5.55 -19.82
C ARG A 218 -7.72 -5.03 -19.61
N HIS A 219 -7.57 -3.71 -19.58
CA HIS A 219 -6.29 -3.04 -19.46
C HIS A 219 -6.36 -2.00 -18.34
N ILE A 220 -5.50 -2.15 -17.34
CA ILE A 220 -5.26 -1.15 -16.31
C ILE A 220 -3.88 -0.58 -16.55
N ILE A 221 -3.81 0.71 -16.84
CA ILE A 221 -2.59 1.45 -17.12
C ILE A 221 -2.37 2.45 -16.01
N PHE A 222 -1.21 2.43 -15.37
CA PHE A 222 -0.85 3.47 -14.41
C PHE A 222 0.44 4.15 -14.83
N PHE A 223 0.37 5.47 -14.81
CA PHE A 223 1.39 6.40 -15.27
C PHE A 223 1.75 7.34 -14.14
N VAL A 224 3.00 7.34 -13.72
CA VAL A 224 3.46 8.07 -12.54
C VAL A 224 4.48 9.12 -12.93
N GLN A 225 4.15 10.38 -12.62
CA GLN A 225 5.00 11.57 -12.77
C GLN A 225 5.67 11.92 -11.44
N GLU A 226 6.44 13.01 -11.39
CA GLU A 226 7.33 13.34 -10.27
C GLU A 226 6.93 14.63 -9.54
N ASN A 227 6.87 14.53 -8.21
CA ASN A 227 7.00 15.59 -7.24
C ASN A 227 6.03 16.76 -7.37
N ARG A 228 4.70 16.49 -7.32
CA ARG A 228 3.67 17.56 -7.32
C ARG A 228 2.58 17.28 -6.29
N SER A 229 2.28 18.27 -5.44
CA SER A 229 1.13 18.17 -4.54
C SER A 229 -0.18 18.44 -5.28
N PHE A 230 -1.28 17.99 -4.69
CA PHE A 230 -2.61 18.26 -5.25
C PHE A 230 -2.90 19.76 -5.35
N ASP A 231 -2.61 20.52 -4.31
CA ASP A 231 -2.87 21.97 -4.33
C ASP A 231 -1.98 22.71 -5.31
N ASN A 232 -0.74 22.24 -5.52
CA ASN A 232 0.16 22.83 -6.51
C ASN A 232 -0.40 22.74 -7.93
N TYR A 233 -1.08 21.63 -8.29
CA TYR A 233 -1.63 21.43 -9.62
C TYR A 233 -3.13 21.67 -9.69
N PHE A 234 -3.92 21.15 -8.77
CA PHE A 234 -5.38 21.13 -8.81
C PHE A 234 -6.06 21.95 -7.70
N GLY A 235 -5.29 22.74 -6.95
CA GLY A 235 -5.86 23.64 -5.96
C GLY A 235 -6.90 24.63 -6.52
N ARG A 236 -6.88 24.87 -7.83
CA ARG A 236 -7.85 25.72 -8.55
C ARG A 236 -8.86 24.97 -9.42
N LEU A 237 -8.89 23.64 -9.34
CA LEU A 237 -9.78 22.80 -10.14
C LEU A 237 -11.27 23.06 -9.87
N GLY A 238 -11.65 23.28 -8.62
CA GLY A 238 -13.04 23.57 -8.26
C GLY A 238 -13.60 24.80 -8.97
N PRO A 239 -12.97 25.98 -8.88
CA PRO A 239 -13.36 27.18 -9.66
C PRO A 239 -13.37 26.95 -11.17
N TYR A 240 -12.45 26.14 -11.70
CA TYR A 240 -12.44 25.78 -13.13
C TYR A 240 -13.68 24.95 -13.51
N LYS A 241 -14.00 23.88 -12.74
CA LYS A 241 -15.22 23.09 -12.94
C LYS A 241 -16.47 23.99 -12.92
N ALA A 242 -16.56 24.91 -11.95
CA ALA A 242 -17.66 25.87 -11.89
C ALA A 242 -17.76 26.75 -13.14
N SER A 243 -16.65 27.19 -13.72
CA SER A 243 -16.63 27.97 -14.96
C SER A 243 -17.15 27.21 -16.17
N LEU A 244 -17.10 25.88 -16.13
CA LEU A 244 -17.66 24.97 -17.13
C LEU A 244 -19.12 24.58 -16.87
N GLY A 245 -19.73 25.12 -15.80
CA GLY A 245 -21.08 24.76 -15.36
C GLY A 245 -21.17 23.39 -14.67
N LEU A 246 -20.04 22.83 -14.24
CA LEU A 246 -19.96 21.57 -13.51
C LEU A 246 -20.01 21.80 -11.99
N VAL A 247 -20.27 20.75 -11.22
CA VAL A 247 -20.31 20.85 -9.76
C VAL A 247 -18.90 21.20 -9.24
N ASN A 248 -18.85 22.21 -8.36
CA ASN A 248 -17.64 22.60 -7.64
C ASN A 248 -17.60 21.87 -6.30
N ASP A 249 -17.18 20.63 -6.31
CA ASP A 249 -17.08 19.72 -5.17
C ASP A 249 -15.63 19.40 -4.76
N VAL A 250 -14.65 20.07 -5.37
CA VAL A 250 -13.22 19.84 -5.11
C VAL A 250 -12.76 20.57 -3.84
N ASP A 251 -12.13 19.85 -2.92
CA ASP A 251 -11.43 20.47 -1.79
C ASP A 251 -10.05 20.99 -2.23
N GLY A 252 -10.05 22.16 -2.81
CA GLY A 252 -8.88 22.87 -3.32
C GLY A 252 -8.45 24.04 -2.44
N LEU A 253 -7.54 24.87 -2.96
CA LEU A 253 -6.99 26.01 -2.25
C LEU A 253 -8.04 27.05 -1.86
N ASN A 254 -8.10 27.33 -0.55
CA ASN A 254 -8.81 28.49 -0.03
C ASN A 254 -7.85 29.69 0.09
N LEU A 255 -7.87 30.57 -0.90
CA LEU A 255 -7.00 31.75 -0.94
C LEU A 255 -7.30 32.79 0.16
N ASN A 256 -8.39 32.63 0.92
CA ASN A 256 -8.78 33.49 2.05
C ASN A 256 -8.41 32.87 3.41
N ALA A 257 -7.83 31.67 3.43
CA ALA A 257 -7.36 31.06 4.68
C ALA A 257 -6.16 31.85 5.25
N THR A 258 -5.92 31.72 6.56
CA THR A 258 -4.72 32.26 7.18
C THR A 258 -3.48 31.57 6.58
N PRO A 259 -2.60 32.30 5.91
CA PRO A 259 -1.48 31.68 5.22
C PRO A 259 -0.36 31.25 6.18
N PRO A 260 0.39 30.20 5.82
CA PRO A 260 1.64 29.84 6.49
C PRO A 260 2.64 31.01 6.51
N LYS A 261 3.61 30.93 7.43
CA LYS A 261 4.68 31.94 7.56
C LYS A 261 6.00 31.42 7.06
N ASN A 262 6.75 32.27 6.36
CA ASN A 262 8.11 31.98 5.94
C ASN A 262 9.11 32.02 7.12
N THR A 263 10.38 31.75 6.85
CA THR A 263 11.47 31.75 7.85
C THR A 263 11.68 33.11 8.55
N GLN A 264 11.16 34.20 8.00
CA GLN A 264 11.20 35.56 8.59
C GLN A 264 9.92 35.89 9.37
N GLY A 265 8.98 34.95 9.51
CA GLY A 265 7.70 35.14 10.21
C GLY A 265 6.66 35.91 9.41
N GLN A 266 6.87 36.16 8.12
CA GLN A 266 5.95 36.87 7.25
C GLN A 266 4.92 35.89 6.66
N PRO A 267 3.60 36.21 6.69
CA PRO A 267 2.58 35.37 6.09
C PRO A 267 2.69 35.39 4.55
N VAL A 268 2.65 34.23 3.92
CA VAL A 268 2.75 34.07 2.46
C VAL A 268 1.52 33.31 1.96
N PRO A 269 0.55 33.96 1.35
CA PRO A 269 -0.59 33.29 0.77
C PRO A 269 -0.18 32.47 -0.45
N PRO A 270 -0.91 31.40 -0.80
CA PRO A 270 -0.74 30.70 -2.06
C PRO A 270 -0.83 31.67 -3.25
N PHE A 271 0.07 31.55 -4.23
CA PHE A 271 0.14 32.44 -5.38
C PHE A 271 0.31 31.65 -6.67
N HIS A 272 -0.17 32.20 -7.79
CA HIS A 272 0.02 31.64 -9.11
C HIS A 272 1.44 31.87 -9.59
N TYR A 273 2.16 30.82 -9.98
CA TYR A 273 3.49 30.93 -10.56
C TYR A 273 3.48 31.74 -11.86
N GLN A 274 4.57 32.48 -12.09
CA GLN A 274 4.84 33.19 -13.33
C GLN A 274 5.87 32.44 -14.20
N THR A 275 6.24 31.24 -13.81
CA THR A 275 7.19 30.37 -14.49
C THR A 275 6.67 28.95 -14.53
N VAL A 276 7.01 28.21 -15.58
CA VAL A 276 6.69 26.76 -15.70
C VAL A 276 7.83 25.86 -15.21
N CYS A 277 8.91 26.47 -14.67
CA CYS A 277 10.05 25.78 -14.06
C CYS A 277 10.31 26.37 -12.68
N THR A 278 10.44 25.51 -11.68
CA THR A 278 10.72 25.93 -10.29
C THR A 278 11.94 25.18 -9.78
N GLU A 279 12.70 25.78 -8.86
CA GLU A 279 13.75 25.05 -8.16
C GLU A 279 13.16 23.97 -7.25
N ASN A 280 13.94 22.91 -7.05
CA ASN A 280 13.53 21.79 -6.21
C ASN A 280 13.39 22.19 -4.74
N LEU A 281 12.62 21.41 -4.02
CA LEU A 281 12.49 21.41 -2.56
C LEU A 281 12.83 20.01 -2.04
N SER A 282 12.98 19.85 -0.73
CA SER A 282 13.28 18.55 -0.14
C SER A 282 12.03 17.88 0.40
N PRO A 283 11.53 16.81 -0.24
CA PRO A 283 10.42 16.02 0.27
C PRO A 283 10.88 14.91 1.24
N SER A 284 12.12 14.98 1.74
CA SER A 284 12.68 13.92 2.57
C SER A 284 11.94 13.76 3.89
N TRP A 285 12.13 12.63 4.55
CA TRP A 285 11.41 12.26 5.77
C TRP A 285 11.35 13.37 6.83
N ASN A 286 12.50 13.96 7.15
CA ASN A 286 12.55 14.98 8.21
C ASN A 286 11.81 16.26 7.81
N GLU A 287 12.00 16.73 6.59
CA GLU A 287 11.36 17.90 6.03
C GLU A 287 9.84 17.70 5.93
N ALA A 288 9.39 16.58 5.39
CA ALA A 288 7.97 16.26 5.28
C ALA A 288 7.26 16.25 6.65
N HIS A 289 7.93 15.77 7.71
CA HIS A 289 7.38 15.82 9.06
C HIS A 289 7.34 17.24 9.65
N VAL A 290 8.26 18.12 9.25
CA VAL A 290 8.19 19.56 9.57
C VAL A 290 7.07 20.23 8.80
N ASP A 291 6.89 19.92 7.52
CA ASP A 291 5.83 20.47 6.66
C ASP A 291 4.44 20.19 7.23
N VAL A 292 4.21 18.96 7.71
CA VAL A 292 2.96 18.56 8.38
C VAL A 292 2.74 19.30 9.69
N ASN A 293 3.81 19.59 10.46
CA ASN A 293 3.76 20.28 11.76
C ASN A 293 2.58 19.86 12.64
N ALA A 294 2.53 18.60 13.05
CA ALA A 294 1.43 18.01 13.86
C ALA A 294 0.02 18.18 13.23
N GLY A 295 -0.05 18.35 11.92
CA GLY A 295 -1.29 18.50 11.15
C GLY A 295 -1.71 19.95 10.90
N ASN A 296 -0.88 20.94 11.24
CA ASN A 296 -1.13 22.35 10.92
C ASN A 296 -0.88 22.68 9.44
N MET A 297 -0.07 21.86 8.76
CA MET A 297 0.27 22.02 7.33
C MET A 297 0.91 23.37 7.01
N ASP A 298 1.77 23.88 7.88
CA ASP A 298 2.32 25.25 7.80
C ASP A 298 3.87 25.29 7.82
N GLY A 299 4.52 24.13 7.74
CA GLY A 299 6.00 24.02 7.80
C GLY A 299 6.74 24.15 6.48
N TYR A 300 6.07 24.12 5.32
CA TYR A 300 6.66 23.99 3.99
C TYR A 300 7.78 25.01 3.66
N MET A 301 7.65 26.25 4.11
CA MET A 301 8.68 27.26 3.89
C MET A 301 9.82 27.18 4.92
N LEU A 302 9.64 26.44 6.02
CA LEU A 302 10.65 26.32 7.08
C LEU A 302 11.74 25.29 6.73
N THR A 303 11.46 24.40 5.78
CA THR A 303 12.35 23.31 5.34
C THR A 303 13.23 23.67 4.14
N THR A 304 13.06 24.84 3.56
CA THR A 304 13.79 25.29 2.37
C THR A 304 15.29 25.46 2.59
N THR A 305 15.78 25.50 3.83
CA THR A 305 17.20 25.49 4.15
C THR A 305 17.91 24.20 3.75
N SER A 306 17.16 23.09 3.59
CA SER A 306 17.70 21.80 3.12
C SER A 306 18.04 21.81 1.64
N VAL A 307 17.36 22.69 0.86
CA VAL A 307 17.66 22.97 -0.56
C VAL A 307 17.73 24.49 -0.74
N PRO A 308 18.85 25.10 -0.36
CA PRO A 308 18.99 26.56 -0.39
C PRO A 308 18.83 27.12 -1.81
N SER A 309 18.09 28.21 -1.94
CA SER A 309 17.98 29.00 -3.15
C SER A 309 18.54 30.41 -2.92
N THR A 310 19.30 30.91 -3.88
CA THR A 310 19.73 32.32 -3.91
C THR A 310 18.66 33.24 -4.48
N ILE A 311 17.68 32.66 -5.21
CA ILE A 311 16.57 33.37 -5.85
C ILE A 311 15.43 33.56 -4.84
N ASP A 312 15.13 32.52 -4.07
CA ASP A 312 14.06 32.48 -3.07
C ASP A 312 14.60 31.98 -1.71
N PRO A 313 15.38 32.81 -0.98
CA PRO A 313 16.02 32.40 0.26
C PRO A 313 15.04 32.18 1.43
N THR A 314 13.81 32.62 1.30
CA THR A 314 12.74 32.47 2.30
C THR A 314 11.78 31.33 2.02
N GLY A 315 11.94 30.63 0.88
CA GLY A 315 11.20 29.44 0.52
C GLY A 315 9.78 29.65 0.06
N THR A 316 9.44 30.86 -0.34
CA THR A 316 8.08 31.21 -0.75
C THR A 316 7.58 30.38 -1.94
N ARG A 317 8.53 29.84 -2.76
CA ARG A 317 8.19 28.96 -3.89
C ARG A 317 7.37 27.71 -3.47
N ALA A 318 7.46 27.29 -2.21
CA ALA A 318 6.64 26.18 -1.72
C ALA A 318 5.12 26.47 -1.80
N MET A 319 4.73 27.76 -1.76
CA MET A 319 3.32 28.21 -1.76
C MET A 319 2.75 28.45 -3.15
N GLY A 320 3.53 28.23 -4.21
CA GLY A 320 3.08 28.46 -5.57
C GLY A 320 2.16 27.38 -6.11
N TYR A 321 1.23 27.75 -6.99
CA TYR A 321 0.36 26.83 -7.70
C TYR A 321 0.29 27.13 -9.19
N TYR A 322 -0.11 26.13 -9.97
CA TYR A 322 -0.50 26.23 -11.38
C TYR A 322 -2.02 26.13 -11.53
N ASP A 323 -2.54 26.57 -12.66
CA ASP A 323 -3.97 26.43 -12.97
C ASP A 323 -4.22 26.08 -14.45
N GLN A 324 -5.45 26.19 -14.90
CA GLN A 324 -5.85 25.87 -16.28
C GLN A 324 -5.14 26.71 -17.36
N ARG A 325 -4.49 27.81 -17.00
CA ARG A 325 -3.71 28.64 -17.93
C ARG A 325 -2.38 27.97 -18.28
N ASP A 326 -1.83 27.20 -17.35
CA ASP A 326 -0.57 26.50 -17.48
C ASP A 326 -0.77 25.07 -17.98
N LEU A 327 -1.78 24.38 -17.44
CA LEU A 327 -2.07 22.96 -17.64
C LEU A 327 -3.51 22.71 -18.16
N PRO A 328 -3.94 23.36 -19.26
CA PRO A 328 -5.32 23.26 -19.74
C PRO A 328 -5.74 21.82 -20.03
N TYR A 329 -4.83 20.98 -20.54
CA TYR A 329 -5.11 19.58 -20.84
C TYR A 329 -5.45 18.78 -19.58
N TYR A 330 -4.65 18.89 -18.52
CA TYR A 330 -4.88 18.17 -17.28
C TYR A 330 -6.12 18.67 -16.53
N TYR A 331 -6.37 19.97 -16.57
CA TYR A 331 -7.58 20.56 -15.98
C TYR A 331 -8.86 20.05 -16.67
N GLU A 332 -8.86 19.97 -18.00
CA GLU A 332 -10.00 19.43 -18.74
C GLU A 332 -10.16 17.92 -18.49
N LEU A 333 -9.06 17.15 -18.43
CA LEU A 333 -9.11 15.73 -18.05
C LEU A 333 -9.77 15.57 -16.69
N ALA A 334 -9.27 16.26 -15.65
CA ALA A 334 -9.77 16.16 -14.29
C ALA A 334 -11.23 16.64 -14.17
N ALA A 335 -11.63 17.65 -14.97
CA ALA A 335 -13.00 18.16 -14.99
C ALA A 335 -14.00 17.25 -15.71
N ARG A 336 -13.59 16.51 -16.76
CA ARG A 336 -14.50 15.70 -17.60
C ARG A 336 -14.50 14.23 -17.26
N PHE A 337 -13.36 13.69 -16.85
CA PHE A 337 -13.25 12.30 -16.40
C PHE A 337 -13.50 12.19 -14.89
N ALA A 338 -12.74 11.39 -14.18
CA ALA A 338 -12.87 11.26 -12.74
C ALA A 338 -11.54 11.58 -12.04
N THR A 339 -11.61 12.25 -10.90
CA THR A 339 -10.44 12.64 -10.11
C THR A 339 -10.69 12.38 -8.62
N SER A 340 -9.68 12.55 -7.79
CA SER A 340 -9.80 12.52 -6.34
C SER A 340 -9.12 13.74 -5.73
N ASP A 341 -9.73 14.32 -4.72
CA ASP A 341 -9.12 15.31 -3.85
C ASP A 341 -8.68 14.71 -2.49
N ARG A 342 -8.60 13.38 -2.44
CA ARG A 342 -8.14 12.59 -1.29
C ARG A 342 -7.25 11.41 -1.73
N PHE A 343 -6.49 11.59 -2.80
CA PHE A 343 -5.47 10.64 -3.19
C PHE A 343 -4.10 11.10 -2.68
N PHE A 344 -3.40 10.23 -1.97
CA PHE A 344 -2.18 10.54 -1.24
C PHE A 344 -1.00 9.72 -1.78
N SER A 345 0.21 10.24 -1.66
CA SER A 345 1.39 9.39 -1.70
C SER A 345 1.39 8.45 -0.47
N PRO A 346 1.98 7.25 -0.55
CA PRO A 346 1.87 6.26 0.52
C PRO A 346 2.57 6.64 1.83
N VAL A 347 3.64 7.41 1.77
CA VAL A 347 4.49 7.71 2.93
C VAL A 347 5.06 9.13 2.88
N LEU A 348 5.25 9.74 4.06
CA LEU A 348 5.81 11.08 4.22
C LEU A 348 7.33 11.07 3.98
N THR A 349 7.73 10.91 2.74
CA THR A 349 9.12 10.98 2.31
C THR A 349 9.23 11.11 0.79
N ASN A 350 10.43 10.98 0.26
CA ASN A 350 10.75 11.21 -1.16
C ASN A 350 10.36 10.04 -2.09
N THR A 351 10.71 10.21 -3.36
CA THR A 351 10.40 9.37 -4.53
C THR A 351 10.54 7.87 -4.29
N VAL A 352 11.74 7.40 -3.90
CA VAL A 352 12.04 5.96 -3.95
C VAL A 352 11.20 5.14 -2.98
N PRO A 353 11.07 5.48 -1.68
CA PRO A 353 10.17 4.76 -0.78
C PRO A 353 8.71 4.78 -1.26
N ASN A 354 8.21 5.91 -1.80
CA ASN A 354 6.86 6.00 -2.34
C ASN A 354 6.66 5.08 -3.56
N ARG A 355 7.63 5.05 -4.49
CA ARG A 355 7.58 4.15 -5.65
C ARG A 355 7.69 2.67 -5.27
N LEU A 356 8.39 2.32 -4.18
CA LEU A 356 8.38 0.94 -3.67
C LEU A 356 6.96 0.48 -3.35
N TYR A 357 6.13 1.33 -2.69
CA TYR A 357 4.74 0.99 -2.42
C TYR A 357 3.92 0.66 -3.68
N LEU A 358 4.23 1.31 -4.78
CA LEU A 358 3.52 1.06 -6.05
C LEU A 358 3.77 -0.35 -6.61
N PHE A 359 4.89 -0.97 -6.26
CA PHE A 359 5.26 -2.30 -6.75
C PHE A 359 5.09 -3.40 -5.71
N THR A 360 5.24 -3.07 -4.43
CA THR A 360 5.34 -4.04 -3.35
C THR A 360 4.41 -3.73 -2.17
N ALA A 361 3.62 -2.67 -2.27
CA ALA A 361 2.73 -2.17 -1.20
C ALA A 361 3.46 -1.84 0.12
N THR A 362 4.79 -1.75 0.12
CA THR A 362 5.63 -1.41 1.28
C THR A 362 6.95 -0.78 0.85
N SER A 363 7.59 0.00 1.71
CA SER A 363 8.97 0.48 1.49
C SER A 363 10.04 -0.39 2.17
N PHE A 364 9.66 -1.52 2.79
CA PHE A 364 10.57 -2.36 3.58
C PHE A 364 11.33 -1.58 4.68
N GLY A 365 10.65 -0.64 5.31
CA GLY A 365 11.22 0.23 6.33
C GLY A 365 12.06 1.39 5.77
N ASN A 366 12.24 1.51 4.45
CA ASN A 366 13.07 2.59 3.90
C ASN A 366 12.30 3.92 3.95
N ILE A 367 12.98 4.94 4.48
CA ILE A 367 12.51 6.33 4.57
C ILE A 367 13.35 7.27 3.69
N VAL A 368 14.42 6.75 3.11
CA VAL A 368 15.31 7.39 2.14
C VAL A 368 15.59 6.40 1.01
N PRO A 369 16.09 6.85 -0.14
CA PRO A 369 16.56 5.94 -1.17
C PRO A 369 17.56 4.96 -0.55
N PRO A 370 17.38 3.64 -0.77
CA PRO A 370 18.38 2.67 -0.33
C PRO A 370 19.72 2.94 -1.01
N PRO A 371 20.85 2.51 -0.42
CA PRO A 371 22.17 2.67 -1.03
C PRO A 371 22.20 2.16 -2.47
N SER A 372 23.04 2.74 -3.32
CA SER A 372 23.17 2.36 -4.74
C SER A 372 23.62 0.90 -4.96
N SER A 373 24.08 0.22 -3.90
CA SER A 373 24.32 -1.22 -3.85
C SER A 373 23.04 -2.05 -3.64
N PHE A 374 21.88 -1.42 -3.66
CA PHE A 374 20.58 -2.05 -3.50
C PHE A 374 20.17 -2.81 -4.78
N GLU A 375 21.03 -3.72 -5.20
CA GLU A 375 20.70 -4.66 -6.26
C GLU A 375 19.87 -5.80 -5.68
N GLY A 376 18.62 -5.88 -6.12
CA GLY A 376 17.82 -7.06 -5.94
C GLY A 376 16.95 -7.06 -4.69
N ILE A 377 15.93 -6.23 -4.67
CA ILE A 377 14.75 -6.53 -3.87
C ILE A 377 14.24 -7.88 -4.36
N THR A 378 14.31 -8.88 -3.50
CA THR A 378 13.91 -10.26 -3.80
C THR A 378 12.49 -10.57 -3.35
N GLN A 379 11.87 -9.64 -2.61
CA GLN A 379 10.48 -9.75 -2.20
C GLN A 379 9.56 -9.65 -3.41
N PRO A 380 8.42 -10.34 -3.39
CA PRO A 380 7.45 -10.31 -4.48
C PRO A 380 6.97 -8.90 -4.79
N THR A 381 6.82 -8.62 -6.07
CA THR A 381 6.16 -7.43 -6.61
C THR A 381 4.77 -7.80 -7.12
N ILE A 382 3.95 -6.81 -7.43
CA ILE A 382 2.69 -7.05 -8.13
C ILE A 382 2.89 -7.81 -9.45
N PHE A 383 4.01 -7.57 -10.14
CA PHE A 383 4.33 -8.29 -11.38
C PHE A 383 4.59 -9.77 -11.17
N ASP A 384 5.21 -10.14 -10.04
CA ASP A 384 5.39 -11.55 -9.68
C ASP A 384 4.05 -12.26 -9.42
N HIS A 385 3.13 -11.57 -8.76
CA HIS A 385 1.78 -12.09 -8.52
C HIS A 385 0.98 -12.18 -9.82
N LEU A 386 1.12 -11.22 -10.73
CA LEU A 386 0.51 -11.27 -12.08
C LEU A 386 1.02 -12.46 -12.88
N ASP A 387 2.33 -12.72 -12.86
CA ASP A 387 2.93 -13.88 -13.53
C ASP A 387 2.39 -15.21 -12.98
N GLN A 388 2.30 -15.33 -11.66
CA GLN A 388 1.73 -16.51 -11.00
C GLN A 388 0.27 -16.74 -11.36
N ALA A 389 -0.49 -15.65 -11.58
CA ALA A 389 -1.89 -15.69 -12.00
C ALA A 389 -2.08 -15.85 -13.52
N GLY A 390 -0.99 -15.85 -14.30
CA GLY A 390 -1.05 -15.90 -15.76
C GLY A 390 -1.60 -14.61 -16.40
N VAL A 391 -1.54 -13.48 -15.69
CA VAL A 391 -1.99 -12.17 -16.13
C VAL A 391 -0.86 -11.45 -16.86
N SER A 392 -1.11 -11.01 -18.08
CA SER A 392 -0.09 -10.34 -18.89
C SER A 392 0.20 -8.94 -18.37
N TRP A 393 1.46 -8.57 -18.35
CA TRP A 393 1.88 -7.24 -17.97
C TRP A 393 3.03 -6.71 -18.84
N ARG A 394 3.21 -5.36 -18.85
CA ARG A 394 4.29 -4.67 -19.54
C ARG A 394 4.69 -3.40 -18.80
N TYR A 395 5.98 -3.11 -18.84
CA TYR A 395 6.58 -1.89 -18.30
C TYR A 395 7.19 -1.08 -19.45
N TYR A 396 6.71 0.15 -19.61
CA TYR A 396 7.25 1.08 -20.59
C TYR A 396 8.18 2.08 -19.93
N TYR A 397 9.42 2.14 -20.38
CA TYR A 397 10.39 3.16 -19.95
C TYR A 397 10.61 4.22 -21.00
N GLN A 398 10.96 5.45 -20.57
CA GLN A 398 11.17 6.55 -21.50
C GLN A 398 12.62 6.61 -21.99
N ASP A 399 13.62 6.66 -21.09
CA ASP A 399 15.00 6.98 -21.44
C ASP A 399 15.83 5.74 -21.78
N SER A 400 16.05 4.87 -20.79
CA SER A 400 16.75 3.61 -21.00
C SER A 400 16.25 2.55 -20.03
N ALA A 401 16.35 1.28 -20.46
CA ALA A 401 16.04 0.17 -19.56
C ALA A 401 16.92 0.17 -18.31
N SER A 402 18.16 0.67 -18.40
CA SER A 402 19.10 0.71 -17.27
C SER A 402 18.77 1.74 -16.20
N SER A 403 17.93 2.73 -16.50
CA SER A 403 17.45 3.73 -15.54
C SER A 403 16.04 3.45 -15.02
N ALA A 404 15.37 2.42 -15.53
CA ALA A 404 14.02 2.07 -15.14
C ALA A 404 13.96 1.59 -13.68
N PHE A 405 12.99 2.10 -12.91
CA PHE A 405 12.87 1.79 -11.49
C PHE A 405 12.71 0.29 -11.20
N ILE A 406 12.05 -0.45 -12.11
CA ILE A 406 11.87 -1.91 -12.01
C ILE A 406 13.20 -2.67 -11.93
N GLN A 407 14.32 -2.08 -12.33
CA GLN A 407 15.65 -2.70 -12.21
C GLN A 407 16.08 -2.98 -10.76
N GLN A 408 15.50 -2.29 -9.80
CA GLN A 408 15.77 -2.52 -8.39
C GLN A 408 15.24 -3.89 -7.91
N PHE A 409 14.40 -4.56 -8.71
CA PHE A 409 13.75 -5.81 -8.33
C PHE A 409 14.31 -7.00 -9.10
N SER A 410 14.35 -8.17 -8.44
CA SER A 410 14.71 -9.45 -9.09
C SER A 410 13.79 -9.80 -10.25
N THR A 411 12.56 -9.34 -10.22
CA THR A 411 11.56 -9.42 -11.30
C THR A 411 12.11 -8.96 -12.64
N TYR A 412 12.88 -7.85 -12.67
CA TYR A 412 13.48 -7.34 -13.91
C TYR A 412 14.43 -8.37 -14.56
N LYS A 413 15.27 -9.02 -13.77
CA LYS A 413 16.25 -10.01 -14.31
C LYS A 413 15.55 -11.20 -14.97
N ARG A 414 14.40 -11.59 -14.43
CA ARG A 414 13.59 -12.70 -14.96
C ARG A 414 12.80 -12.28 -16.21
N ASP A 415 12.25 -11.07 -16.20
CA ASP A 415 11.23 -10.61 -17.14
C ASP A 415 11.67 -9.40 -17.99
N ALA A 416 12.95 -9.23 -18.24
CA ALA A 416 13.50 -8.09 -18.99
C ALA A 416 12.83 -7.88 -20.38
N ALA A 417 12.32 -8.94 -21.01
CA ALA A 417 11.61 -8.86 -22.26
C ALA A 417 10.24 -8.12 -22.18
N LYS A 418 9.67 -7.99 -20.98
CA LYS A 418 8.45 -7.23 -20.72
C LYS A 418 8.71 -5.74 -20.47
N VAL A 419 9.97 -5.34 -20.35
CA VAL A 419 10.41 -3.97 -20.09
C VAL A 419 10.87 -3.37 -21.42
N VAL A 420 10.07 -2.49 -21.99
CA VAL A 420 10.21 -2.01 -23.37
C VAL A 420 10.21 -0.48 -23.46
N PRO A 421 10.78 0.11 -24.53
CA PRO A 421 10.75 1.57 -24.70
C PRO A 421 9.33 2.08 -24.94
N ILE A 422 9.02 3.29 -24.45
CA ILE A 422 7.73 3.97 -24.65
C ILE A 422 7.37 4.15 -26.13
N ALA A 423 8.36 4.15 -27.02
CA ALA A 423 8.13 4.21 -28.47
C ALA A 423 7.24 3.07 -28.98
N ASN A 424 7.18 1.93 -28.31
CA ASN A 424 6.30 0.82 -28.67
C ASN A 424 4.83 1.10 -28.36
N TRP A 425 4.53 2.05 -27.47
CA TRP A 425 3.18 2.35 -26.98
C TRP A 425 2.18 2.61 -28.12
N SER A 426 2.56 3.45 -29.07
CA SER A 426 1.70 3.84 -30.20
C SER A 426 1.29 2.66 -31.09
N THR A 427 2.14 1.63 -31.18
CA THR A 427 1.85 0.41 -31.92
C THR A 427 1.05 -0.58 -31.09
N ASP A 428 1.43 -0.76 -29.81
CA ASP A 428 0.85 -1.78 -28.94
C ASP A 428 -0.64 -1.50 -28.66
N VAL A 429 -1.03 -0.25 -28.42
CA VAL A 429 -2.44 0.11 -28.16
C VAL A 429 -3.39 -0.12 -29.34
N GLN A 430 -2.87 -0.26 -30.57
CA GLN A 430 -3.70 -0.54 -31.75
C GLN A 430 -4.23 -1.98 -31.75
N ASN A 431 -3.69 -2.86 -30.93
CA ASN A 431 -4.15 -4.23 -30.85
C ASN A 431 -4.61 -4.59 -29.44
N HIS A 432 -5.89 -4.35 -29.15
CA HIS A 432 -6.50 -4.60 -27.84
C HIS A 432 -6.50 -6.09 -27.42
N THR A 433 -6.22 -7.03 -28.33
CA THR A 433 -6.15 -8.47 -28.00
C THR A 433 -4.79 -8.89 -27.50
N THR A 434 -3.73 -8.17 -27.86
CA THR A 434 -2.34 -8.43 -27.46
C THR A 434 -1.76 -7.38 -26.54
N LEU A 435 -2.46 -6.25 -26.34
CA LEU A 435 -2.10 -5.27 -25.33
C LEU A 435 -2.18 -5.95 -23.95
N PRO A 436 -1.15 -5.87 -23.10
CA PRO A 436 -1.16 -6.52 -21.80
C PRO A 436 -2.26 -6.00 -20.86
N SER A 437 -2.65 -6.85 -19.91
CA SER A 437 -3.72 -6.54 -18.95
C SER A 437 -3.30 -5.47 -17.94
N VAL A 438 -2.06 -5.49 -17.47
CA VAL A 438 -1.52 -4.49 -16.53
C VAL A 438 -0.31 -3.80 -17.16
N ILE A 439 -0.34 -2.49 -17.15
CA ILE A 439 0.67 -1.68 -17.82
C ILE A 439 1.16 -0.60 -16.87
N PHE A 440 2.48 -0.52 -16.71
CA PHE A 440 3.13 0.58 -16.04
C PHE A 440 3.89 1.44 -17.04
N ILE A 441 3.73 2.75 -16.94
CA ILE A 441 4.48 3.72 -17.75
C ILE A 441 5.29 4.59 -16.79
N GLU A 442 6.60 4.56 -16.95
CA GLU A 442 7.52 5.39 -16.18
C GLU A 442 8.06 6.52 -17.03
N ARG A 443 8.08 7.71 -16.43
CA ARG A 443 8.84 8.85 -16.93
C ARG A 443 10.07 9.05 -16.06
N ALA A 444 11.21 9.17 -16.69
CA ALA A 444 12.48 9.37 -15.98
C ALA A 444 13.00 10.79 -16.18
N GLY A 445 13.73 11.27 -15.17
CA GLY A 445 14.17 12.66 -15.08
C GLY A 445 15.14 13.14 -16.14
N THR A 446 15.86 12.24 -16.82
CA THR A 446 16.89 12.62 -17.79
C THR A 446 16.33 13.28 -19.05
N SER A 447 15.07 12.98 -19.40
CA SER A 447 14.41 13.64 -20.54
C SER A 447 13.71 14.95 -20.19
N GLY A 448 13.61 15.27 -18.87
CA GLY A 448 12.90 16.45 -18.38
C GLY A 448 11.38 16.44 -18.61
N ARG A 449 10.78 15.24 -18.76
CA ARG A 449 9.35 15.08 -19.05
C ARG A 449 8.57 14.44 -17.90
N ASP A 450 9.21 14.24 -16.78
CA ASP A 450 8.63 13.69 -15.57
C ASP A 450 7.92 14.74 -14.69
N GLU A 451 8.01 16.01 -15.06
CA GLU A 451 7.46 17.17 -14.33
C GLU A 451 8.14 17.48 -12.99
N HIS A 452 9.21 16.76 -12.63
CA HIS A 452 10.00 17.04 -11.44
C HIS A 452 10.43 18.53 -11.41
N PRO A 453 10.43 19.22 -10.25
CA PRO A 453 10.99 20.57 -10.13
C PRO A 453 12.36 20.70 -10.77
N LEU A 454 12.61 21.80 -11.44
CA LEU A 454 13.57 22.18 -12.46
C LEU A 454 13.11 21.88 -13.89
N ASN A 455 12.32 20.85 -14.12
CA ASN A 455 11.79 20.55 -15.46
C ASN A 455 10.59 21.44 -15.79
N ASN A 456 10.42 21.69 -17.08
CA ASN A 456 9.26 22.43 -17.59
C ASN A 456 8.01 21.55 -17.53
N ILE A 457 7.07 21.89 -16.66
CA ILE A 457 5.82 21.13 -16.46
C ILE A 457 4.98 21.00 -17.73
N GLN A 458 5.02 21.99 -18.61
CA GLN A 458 4.26 21.95 -19.86
C GLN A 458 4.80 20.93 -20.86
N LEU A 459 6.13 20.68 -20.85
CA LEU A 459 6.72 19.62 -21.67
C LEU A 459 6.32 18.24 -21.16
N GLY A 460 6.30 18.05 -19.85
CA GLY A 460 5.83 16.80 -19.23
C GLY A 460 4.34 16.56 -19.49
N ALA A 461 3.52 17.58 -19.28
CA ALA A 461 2.08 17.50 -19.53
C ALA A 461 1.75 17.27 -21.03
N ALA A 462 2.51 17.86 -21.96
CA ALA A 462 2.34 17.61 -23.40
C ALA A 462 2.71 16.17 -23.79
N ASP A 463 3.74 15.62 -23.15
CA ASP A 463 4.13 14.24 -23.33
C ASP A 463 3.07 13.28 -22.76
N GLY A 464 2.57 13.54 -21.54
CA GLY A 464 1.44 12.82 -20.96
C GLY A 464 0.20 12.89 -21.85
N ALA A 465 -0.11 14.08 -22.39
CA ALA A 465 -1.21 14.26 -23.33
C ALA A 465 -1.06 13.40 -24.60
N SER A 466 0.15 13.27 -25.12
CA SER A 466 0.45 12.42 -26.27
C SER A 466 0.17 10.94 -25.98
N ILE A 467 0.61 10.46 -24.81
CA ILE A 467 0.41 9.07 -24.38
C ILE A 467 -1.08 8.77 -24.20
N ILE A 468 -1.79 9.65 -23.49
CA ILE A 468 -3.23 9.50 -23.20
C ILE A 468 -4.05 9.57 -24.49
N ASN A 469 -3.80 10.56 -25.35
CA ASN A 469 -4.51 10.71 -26.62
C ASN A 469 -4.28 9.51 -27.55
N THR A 470 -3.10 8.92 -27.54
CA THR A 470 -2.78 7.70 -28.29
C THR A 470 -3.67 6.52 -27.85
N LEU A 471 -3.90 6.35 -26.54
CA LEU A 471 -4.84 5.35 -26.04
C LEU A 471 -6.29 5.69 -26.43
N ILE A 472 -6.71 6.92 -26.19
CA ILE A 472 -8.09 7.39 -26.48
C ILE A 472 -8.46 7.17 -27.93
N ALA A 473 -7.53 7.38 -28.86
CA ALA A 473 -7.73 7.19 -30.28
C ALA A 473 -7.61 5.73 -30.77
N SER A 474 -7.30 4.80 -29.87
CA SER A 474 -7.00 3.41 -30.21
C SER A 474 -8.21 2.47 -30.01
N PRO A 475 -8.21 1.27 -30.63
CA PRO A 475 -9.18 0.22 -30.33
C PRO A 475 -9.18 -0.27 -28.89
N SER A 476 -8.08 -0.06 -28.15
CA SER A 476 -7.94 -0.46 -26.75
C SER A 476 -8.64 0.49 -25.77
N TRP A 477 -9.07 1.67 -26.22
CA TRP A 477 -9.79 2.65 -25.41
C TRP A 477 -11.01 2.05 -24.70
N LYS A 478 -11.84 1.30 -25.42
CA LYS A 478 -13.17 0.82 -24.99
C LYS A 478 -13.17 -0.01 -23.70
N ASP A 479 -12.05 -0.64 -23.35
CA ASP A 479 -11.91 -1.57 -22.23
C ASP A 479 -10.66 -1.27 -21.36
N SER A 480 -10.19 0.00 -21.41
CA SER A 480 -9.04 0.48 -20.65
C SER A 480 -9.43 1.40 -19.50
N ALA A 481 -8.65 1.36 -18.41
CA ALA A 481 -8.58 2.38 -17.39
C ALA A 481 -7.14 2.89 -17.29
N PHE A 482 -6.94 4.19 -17.52
CA PHE A 482 -5.66 4.86 -17.42
C PHE A 482 -5.67 5.73 -16.16
N ILE A 483 -4.70 5.55 -15.28
CA ILE A 483 -4.54 6.28 -14.02
C ILE A 483 -3.27 7.10 -14.11
N LEU A 484 -3.42 8.43 -14.13
CA LEU A 484 -2.33 9.39 -14.02
C LEU A 484 -2.21 9.83 -12.56
N THR A 485 -1.01 9.75 -12.00
CA THR A 485 -0.71 10.24 -10.65
C THR A 485 0.76 10.65 -10.51
N TYR A 486 1.14 11.08 -9.31
CA TYR A 486 2.48 11.55 -8.96
C TYR A 486 3.03 10.77 -7.79
N ASP A 487 4.34 10.61 -7.73
CA ASP A 487 5.01 9.77 -6.72
C ASP A 487 4.99 10.37 -5.32
N GLU A 488 5.13 11.70 -5.18
CA GLU A 488 5.03 12.41 -3.91
C GLU A 488 4.81 13.93 -4.14
N GLY A 489 4.64 14.70 -3.07
CA GLY A 489 4.20 16.09 -3.13
C GLY A 489 5.27 17.13 -3.47
N GLY A 490 6.55 16.76 -3.60
CA GLY A 490 7.65 17.68 -3.94
C GLY A 490 7.96 18.73 -2.88
N ALA A 491 7.54 18.53 -1.62
CA ALA A 491 7.56 19.56 -0.58
C ALA A 491 6.83 20.87 -1.01
N LEU A 492 5.90 20.77 -1.95
CA LEU A 492 5.01 21.83 -2.39
C LEU A 492 3.74 21.82 -1.52
N TYR A 493 3.25 23.00 -1.20
CA TYR A 493 2.15 23.19 -0.26
C TYR A 493 0.92 22.36 -0.62
N ASP A 494 0.37 21.72 0.40
CA ASP A 494 -0.97 21.13 0.40
C ASP A 494 -1.64 21.42 1.74
N HIS A 495 -2.89 21.87 1.74
CA HIS A 495 -3.57 22.24 2.96
C HIS A 495 -4.18 21.06 3.72
N VAL A 496 -4.29 19.90 3.09
CA VAL A 496 -4.90 18.72 3.67
C VAL A 496 -3.85 17.85 4.35
N ARG A 497 -4.09 17.55 5.61
CA ARG A 497 -3.19 16.65 6.37
C ARG A 497 -3.19 15.22 5.84
N PRO A 498 -2.08 14.51 5.99
CA PRO A 498 -2.01 13.08 5.69
C PRO A 498 -3.12 12.27 6.34
N ALA A 499 -3.64 11.29 5.61
CA ALA A 499 -4.66 10.37 6.09
C ALA A 499 -4.07 9.31 7.04
N ARG A 500 -4.90 8.74 7.91
CA ARG A 500 -4.51 7.54 8.66
C ARG A 500 -4.54 6.33 7.74
N GLU A 501 -3.55 5.46 7.91
CA GLU A 501 -3.37 4.27 7.10
C GLU A 501 -3.10 3.02 7.93
N ILE A 502 -3.36 1.87 7.35
CA ILE A 502 -2.93 0.58 7.89
C ILE A 502 -1.45 0.41 7.57
N LYS A 503 -0.66 -0.03 8.55
CA LYS A 503 0.75 -0.38 8.29
C LYS A 503 0.83 -1.51 7.27
N PRO A 504 1.72 -1.42 6.29
CA PRO A 504 1.83 -2.46 5.27
C PRO A 504 2.33 -3.79 5.85
N ASP A 505 3.26 -3.69 6.78
CA ASP A 505 3.98 -4.81 7.39
C ASP A 505 4.46 -4.43 8.80
N LEU A 506 5.33 -5.24 9.38
CA LEU A 506 5.90 -5.04 10.72
C LEU A 506 7.27 -4.39 10.70
N ILE A 507 7.77 -4.02 9.54
CA ILE A 507 9.10 -3.43 9.42
C ILE A 507 8.98 -1.96 9.83
N PRO A 508 9.60 -1.55 10.95
CA PRO A 508 9.55 -0.16 11.36
C PRO A 508 10.38 0.72 10.42
N PRO A 509 10.14 2.04 10.41
CA PRO A 509 11.00 2.97 9.72
C PRO A 509 12.47 2.83 10.17
N LYS A 510 13.38 2.76 9.23
CA LYS A 510 14.84 2.68 9.48
C LYS A 510 15.38 4.07 9.83
N LEU A 511 15.00 4.58 11.00
CA LEU A 511 15.40 5.88 11.49
C LEU A 511 16.88 5.90 11.90
N LEU A 512 17.57 6.97 11.53
CA LEU A 512 18.91 7.29 12.02
C LEU A 512 18.82 8.23 13.23
N SER A 513 19.96 8.40 13.94
CA SER A 513 20.03 9.37 15.03
C SER A 513 19.78 10.79 14.50
N GLY A 514 18.77 11.46 15.04
CA GLY A 514 18.35 12.80 14.64
C GLY A 514 17.13 12.83 13.72
N ASP A 515 16.70 11.69 13.19
CA ASP A 515 15.49 11.64 12.39
C ASP A 515 14.24 11.93 13.23
N LYS A 516 13.27 12.57 12.58
CA LYS A 516 11.95 12.81 13.17
C LYS A 516 11.27 11.47 13.47
N PRO A 517 10.64 11.32 14.65
CA PRO A 517 9.86 10.13 14.93
C PRO A 517 8.65 10.07 14.00
N GLY A 518 8.33 8.87 13.52
CA GLY A 518 7.20 8.61 12.62
C GLY A 518 7.00 7.11 12.44
N ASP A 519 5.96 6.76 11.69
CA ASP A 519 5.61 5.36 11.41
C ASP A 519 4.84 5.29 10.09
N PHE A 520 4.65 4.08 9.54
CA PHE A 520 3.91 3.84 8.30
C PHE A 520 2.40 3.70 8.50
N ASN A 521 1.84 4.28 9.55
CA ASN A 521 0.41 4.30 9.87
C ASN A 521 -0.32 5.57 9.39
N GLN A 522 0.34 6.34 8.54
CA GLN A 522 -0.22 7.49 7.84
C GLN A 522 0.30 7.56 6.41
N SER A 523 -0.46 8.21 5.53
CA SER A 523 -0.04 8.50 4.16
C SER A 523 1.00 9.62 4.11
N GLY A 524 1.53 9.89 2.92
CA GLY A 524 2.20 11.14 2.59
C GLY A 524 1.21 12.27 2.27
N PHE A 525 1.66 13.26 1.50
CA PHE A 525 0.82 14.37 1.06
C PHE A 525 -0.13 13.95 -0.07
N ARG A 526 -1.20 14.75 -0.28
CA ARG A 526 -2.04 14.57 -1.46
C ARG A 526 -1.23 14.80 -2.73
N VAL A 527 -1.47 13.95 -3.71
CA VAL A 527 -0.93 14.08 -5.06
C VAL A 527 -2.07 14.11 -6.09
N PRO A 528 -1.88 14.76 -7.26
CA PRO A 528 -2.87 14.71 -8.31
C PRO A 528 -3.15 13.27 -8.76
N MET A 529 -4.42 12.95 -9.00
CA MET A 529 -4.83 11.67 -9.57
C MET A 529 -6.01 11.85 -10.50
N ILE A 530 -5.93 11.30 -11.71
CA ILE A 530 -7.00 11.28 -12.68
C ILE A 530 -7.20 9.86 -13.19
N VAL A 531 -8.46 9.40 -13.17
CA VAL A 531 -8.86 8.12 -13.76
C VAL A 531 -9.53 8.40 -15.10
N ILE A 532 -8.89 7.96 -16.19
CA ILE A 532 -9.29 8.21 -17.56
C ILE A 532 -9.74 6.89 -18.17
N SER A 533 -11.03 6.73 -18.41
CA SER A 533 -11.64 5.51 -18.93
C SER A 533 -12.99 5.82 -19.56
N PRO A 534 -13.43 5.07 -20.55
CA PRO A 534 -14.80 5.20 -21.05
C PRO A 534 -15.84 4.83 -19.98
N TRP A 535 -15.44 4.09 -18.95
CA TRP A 535 -16.30 3.56 -17.89
C TRP A 535 -16.38 4.44 -16.64
N VAL A 536 -15.62 5.55 -16.55
CA VAL A 536 -15.71 6.40 -15.37
C VAL A 536 -17.03 7.15 -15.30
N ARG A 537 -17.41 7.54 -14.11
CA ARG A 537 -18.49 8.51 -13.87
C ARG A 537 -18.00 9.89 -14.33
N PRO A 538 -18.64 10.53 -15.32
CA PRO A 538 -18.19 11.81 -15.83
C PRO A 538 -18.17 12.89 -14.74
N SER A 539 -17.13 13.72 -14.73
CA SER A 539 -16.94 14.84 -13.79
C SER A 539 -16.94 14.46 -12.33
N PHE A 540 -16.69 13.19 -12.01
CA PHE A 540 -16.72 12.68 -10.63
C PHE A 540 -15.49 13.10 -9.84
N VAL A 541 -15.69 13.53 -8.59
CA VAL A 541 -14.63 13.77 -7.61
C VAL A 541 -14.81 12.80 -6.45
N SER A 542 -13.79 12.02 -6.18
CA SER A 542 -13.77 11.15 -5.01
C SER A 542 -13.19 11.88 -3.81
N HIS A 543 -13.87 11.78 -2.66
CA HIS A 543 -13.44 12.31 -1.37
C HIS A 543 -12.99 11.20 -0.40
N THR A 544 -12.87 9.98 -0.88
CA THR A 544 -12.39 8.85 -0.09
C THR A 544 -10.87 8.84 -0.07
N ALA A 545 -10.28 8.78 1.13
CA ALA A 545 -8.83 8.71 1.29
C ALA A 545 -8.28 7.41 0.68
N ARG A 546 -7.28 7.54 -0.18
CA ARG A 546 -6.60 6.45 -0.90
C ARG A 546 -5.15 6.79 -1.16
N ASP A 547 -4.38 5.75 -1.39
CA ASP A 547 -3.01 5.86 -1.90
C ASP A 547 -2.76 4.83 -3.02
N TYR A 548 -1.49 4.59 -3.37
CA TYR A 548 -1.11 3.64 -4.42
C TYR A 548 -1.59 2.21 -4.18
N THR A 549 -1.77 1.82 -2.91
CA THR A 549 -2.29 0.49 -2.58
C THR A 549 -3.72 0.29 -3.06
N SER A 550 -4.47 1.37 -3.28
CA SER A 550 -5.78 1.32 -3.94
C SER A 550 -5.68 0.99 -5.44
N ILE A 551 -4.61 1.42 -6.13
CA ILE A 551 -4.35 1.01 -7.51
C ILE A 551 -4.01 -0.47 -7.57
N LEU A 552 -3.17 -0.94 -6.65
CA LEU A 552 -2.87 -2.37 -6.51
C LEU A 552 -4.14 -3.16 -6.23
N ARG A 553 -4.99 -2.70 -5.30
CA ARG A 553 -6.26 -3.33 -4.99
C ARG A 553 -7.21 -3.41 -6.19
N LEU A 554 -7.27 -2.36 -7.02
CA LEU A 554 -8.04 -2.39 -8.27
C LEU A 554 -7.52 -3.48 -9.23
N ILE A 555 -6.20 -3.62 -9.36
CA ILE A 555 -5.56 -4.67 -10.18
C ILE A 555 -5.87 -6.05 -9.61
N GLU A 556 -5.68 -6.24 -8.31
CA GLU A 556 -5.91 -7.49 -7.59
C GLU A 556 -7.35 -7.97 -7.75
N ASP A 557 -8.31 -7.09 -7.51
CA ASP A 557 -9.74 -7.40 -7.66
C ASP A 557 -10.15 -7.64 -9.12
N THR A 558 -9.53 -6.92 -10.08
CA THR A 558 -9.87 -7.09 -11.50
C THR A 558 -9.37 -8.41 -12.05
N PHE A 559 -8.18 -8.82 -11.67
CA PHE A 559 -7.51 -9.99 -12.24
C PHE A 559 -7.41 -11.19 -11.27
N ASN A 560 -8.05 -11.09 -10.11
CA ASN A 560 -8.06 -12.15 -9.08
C ASN A 560 -6.65 -12.52 -8.64
N VAL A 561 -5.86 -11.52 -8.28
CA VAL A 561 -4.47 -11.63 -7.82
C VAL A 561 -4.45 -11.40 -6.30
N PRO A 562 -3.71 -12.18 -5.52
CA PRO A 562 -3.62 -11.98 -4.07
C PRO A 562 -2.90 -10.66 -3.73
N PRO A 563 -3.27 -9.99 -2.62
CA PRO A 563 -2.58 -8.80 -2.16
C PRO A 563 -1.15 -9.11 -1.69
N LEU A 564 -0.32 -8.08 -1.64
CA LEU A 564 1.09 -8.14 -1.27
C LEU A 564 1.32 -7.94 0.22
N THR A 565 0.51 -7.08 0.86
CA THR A 565 0.67 -6.65 2.25
C THR A 565 -0.69 -6.47 2.94
N LEU A 566 -0.66 -6.08 4.20
CA LEU A 566 -1.89 -5.71 4.92
C LEU A 566 -2.52 -4.43 4.36
N ARG A 567 -1.72 -3.51 3.83
CA ARG A 567 -2.21 -2.20 3.40
C ARG A 567 -3.06 -2.31 2.13
N ASP A 568 -2.55 -2.95 1.09
CA ASP A 568 -3.31 -3.19 -0.15
C ASP A 568 -4.48 -4.15 0.06
N ALA A 569 -4.34 -5.17 0.91
CA ALA A 569 -5.43 -6.06 1.29
C ALA A 569 -6.65 -5.32 1.88
N ASN A 570 -6.43 -4.19 2.55
CA ASN A 570 -7.47 -3.38 3.18
C ASN A 570 -7.74 -2.05 2.45
N ALA A 571 -7.05 -1.79 1.34
CA ALA A 571 -7.25 -0.59 0.55
C ALA A 571 -8.63 -0.60 -0.15
N ASP A 572 -9.18 0.59 -0.37
CA ASP A 572 -10.36 0.75 -1.23
C ASP A 572 -9.99 0.45 -2.68
N ASN A 573 -10.84 -0.28 -3.38
CA ASN A 573 -10.56 -0.77 -4.74
C ASN A 573 -10.95 0.18 -5.87
N MET A 574 -11.15 1.45 -5.59
CA MET A 574 -11.46 2.51 -6.56
C MET A 574 -12.75 2.30 -7.38
N MET A 575 -13.63 1.37 -6.98
CA MET A 575 -14.86 1.07 -7.74
C MET A 575 -15.81 2.25 -7.88
N GLU A 576 -15.79 3.20 -6.95
CA GLU A 576 -16.67 4.37 -7.00
C GLU A 576 -16.38 5.30 -8.20
N PHE A 577 -15.19 5.22 -8.79
CA PHE A 577 -14.84 5.97 -10.00
C PHE A 577 -15.62 5.52 -11.23
N PHE A 578 -16.11 4.29 -11.24
CA PHE A 578 -16.66 3.65 -12.44
C PHE A 578 -18.19 3.55 -12.42
N ASN A 579 -18.77 3.51 -13.61
CA ASN A 579 -20.17 3.17 -13.84
C ASN A 579 -20.26 2.06 -14.88
N PHE A 580 -20.43 0.85 -14.39
CA PHE A 580 -20.55 -0.34 -15.23
C PHE A 580 -22.00 -0.76 -15.50
N SER A 581 -23.00 0.02 -15.09
CA SER A 581 -24.43 -0.36 -15.14
C SER A 581 -25.07 -0.30 -16.53
N GLY A 582 -24.33 0.06 -17.57
CA GLY A 582 -24.88 0.21 -18.92
C GLY A 582 -23.81 0.28 -19.97
N ALA A 583 -24.06 1.07 -21.00
CA ALA A 583 -23.02 1.45 -21.95
C ALA A 583 -22.00 2.40 -21.28
N PRO A 584 -20.73 2.37 -21.72
CA PRO A 584 -19.73 3.24 -21.12
C PRO A 584 -20.06 4.72 -21.37
N PRO A 585 -20.14 5.54 -20.30
CA PRO A 585 -20.58 6.94 -20.41
C PRO A 585 -19.71 7.80 -21.35
N LEU A 586 -18.42 7.49 -21.42
CA LEU A 586 -17.42 8.24 -22.19
C LEU A 586 -16.77 7.41 -23.30
N LEU A 587 -17.53 6.47 -23.90
CA LEU A 587 -17.02 5.71 -25.06
C LEU A 587 -16.57 6.66 -26.18
N THR A 588 -17.37 7.71 -26.44
CA THR A 588 -16.94 8.87 -27.20
C THR A 588 -16.30 9.86 -26.22
N PRO A 589 -14.98 10.02 -26.24
CA PRO A 589 -14.29 10.86 -25.28
C PRO A 589 -14.64 12.35 -25.49
N PRO A 590 -14.53 13.18 -24.45
CA PRO A 590 -14.68 14.62 -24.58
C PRO A 590 -13.55 15.20 -25.45
N THR A 591 -13.80 16.35 -26.08
CA THR A 591 -12.75 17.11 -26.76
C THR A 591 -11.82 17.70 -25.72
N LEU A 592 -10.54 17.43 -25.84
CA LEU A 592 -9.50 17.93 -24.95
C LEU A 592 -8.71 19.05 -25.63
N PRO A 593 -8.37 20.13 -24.92
CA PRO A 593 -7.57 21.20 -25.47
C PRO A 593 -6.11 20.72 -25.67
N PRO A 594 -5.37 21.32 -26.58
CA PRO A 594 -3.93 21.07 -26.70
C PRO A 594 -3.21 21.58 -25.45
N GLN A 595 -2.14 20.89 -25.04
CA GLN A 595 -1.25 21.38 -23.99
C GLN A 595 -0.21 22.32 -24.61
N PRO A 596 -0.14 23.60 -24.19
CA PRO A 596 0.91 24.51 -24.61
C PRO A 596 2.26 24.09 -24.03
N THR A 597 3.36 24.46 -24.71
CA THR A 597 4.74 24.14 -24.32
C THR A 597 5.65 25.37 -24.32
N ASN A 598 5.07 26.54 -24.46
CA ASN A 598 5.78 27.82 -24.66
C ASN A 598 5.73 28.74 -23.43
N GLY A 599 5.37 28.22 -22.27
CA GLY A 599 5.40 28.97 -21.01
C GLY A 599 6.82 29.44 -20.66
N VAL A 600 6.88 30.51 -19.88
CA VAL A 600 8.16 31.07 -19.44
C VAL A 600 8.84 30.12 -18.46
N CYS A 601 10.03 29.64 -18.80
CA CYS A 601 10.86 28.85 -17.89
C CYS A 601 11.98 29.77 -17.33
N ASN A 602 11.74 30.38 -16.17
CA ASN A 602 12.65 31.30 -15.53
C ASN A 602 12.49 31.24 -13.99
N ASN A 603 13.42 30.61 -13.30
CA ASN A 603 13.38 30.42 -11.85
C ASN A 603 13.35 31.74 -11.06
N SER A 604 13.84 32.87 -11.63
CA SER A 604 13.74 34.16 -10.95
C SER A 604 12.29 34.61 -10.69
N LEU A 605 11.32 33.96 -11.31
CA LEU A 605 9.89 34.23 -11.20
C LEU A 605 9.14 33.23 -10.30
N GLU A 606 9.86 32.35 -9.60
CA GLU A 606 9.23 31.26 -8.81
C GLU A 606 8.76 31.70 -7.42
N LYS A 607 9.27 32.81 -6.90
CA LYS A 607 8.96 33.31 -5.57
C LYS A 607 7.65 34.11 -5.54
N ALA A 608 7.08 34.24 -4.35
CA ALA A 608 5.87 35.03 -4.14
C ALA A 608 6.07 36.50 -4.52
N PRO A 609 5.07 37.15 -5.14
CA PRO A 609 5.14 38.58 -5.43
C PRO A 609 5.36 39.42 -4.16
N GLY A 610 6.36 40.27 -4.19
CA GLY A 610 6.72 41.14 -3.05
C GLY A 610 7.74 40.56 -2.05
N PHE A 611 8.27 39.35 -2.32
CA PHE A 611 9.26 38.67 -1.49
C PHE A 611 10.62 38.55 -2.21
#